data_4e1e04aca6df19932e7f658f8882063d
#
_entry.id   4e1e04aca6df19932e7f658f8882063d
#
_cell.length_a   1.000
_cell.length_b   1.000
_cell.length_c   1.000
_cell.angle_alpha   90.00
_cell.angle_beta   90.00
_cell.angle_gamma   90.00
#
_symmetry.space_group_name_H-M   'P 1'
#
loop_
_entity.id
_entity.type
_entity.pdbx_description
1 polymer ?
#
loop_
_entity_poly.entity_id
_entity_poly.type
_entity_poly.pdbx_seq_one_letter_code
_entity_poly.pdbx_strand_id
1 'polypeptide(L)'
;MVIRITWGKLRSGAWNDFERTYRQNVLTKGKGLKGLKGRWLAQDAGDKDTGFAVSLWDNPADMQAYEQSPLYREIMASLQPFFVGEYKTYRCDVKFTDL
;
A
#
# COMPACT_ATOMS: atom_id res chain seq x y z
N MET A 1 -16.19 6.36 -3.51
CA MET A 1 -15.00 5.54 -3.15
C MET A 1 -13.78 6.03 -3.90
N VAL A 2 -12.64 5.92 -3.26
CA VAL A 2 -11.35 6.21 -3.88
C VAL A 2 -10.44 4.99 -3.74
N ILE A 3 -9.58 4.78 -4.72
CA ILE A 3 -8.57 3.74 -4.70
C ILE A 3 -7.19 4.39 -4.67
N ARG A 4 -6.32 3.85 -3.83
CA ARG A 4 -4.95 4.33 -3.67
C ARG A 4 -4.00 3.22 -4.12
N ILE A 5 -3.12 3.54 -5.05
CA ILE A 5 -2.19 2.57 -5.62
C ILE A 5 -0.77 3.11 -5.45
N THR A 6 0.07 2.38 -4.72
CA THR A 6 1.49 2.71 -4.60
C THR A 6 2.30 1.67 -5.36
N TRP A 7 3.05 2.15 -6.35
CA TRP A 7 3.98 1.36 -7.14
C TRP A 7 5.38 1.54 -6.59
N GLY A 8 6.14 0.46 -6.48
CA GLY A 8 7.53 0.53 -6.08
C GLY A 8 8.40 -0.54 -6.71
N LYS A 9 9.65 -0.17 -6.99
CA LYS A 9 10.69 -1.11 -7.41
C LYS A 9 11.49 -1.50 -6.18
N LEU A 10 11.62 -2.80 -5.96
CA LEU A 10 12.37 -3.34 -4.83
C LEU A 10 13.79 -3.70 -5.23
N ARG A 11 14.68 -3.79 -4.25
CA ARG A 11 16.00 -4.35 -4.46
C ARG A 11 15.87 -5.79 -4.94
N SER A 12 16.81 -6.22 -5.79
CA SER A 12 16.79 -7.55 -6.37
C SER A 12 16.70 -8.63 -5.29
N GLY A 13 15.71 -9.52 -5.46
CA GLY A 13 15.49 -10.63 -4.53
C GLY A 13 14.85 -10.28 -3.20
N ALA A 14 14.38 -9.05 -3.00
CA ALA A 14 13.85 -8.60 -1.72
C ALA A 14 12.36 -8.90 -1.51
N TRP A 15 11.67 -9.47 -2.50
CA TRP A 15 10.21 -9.61 -2.41
C TRP A 15 9.73 -10.35 -1.17
N ASN A 16 10.32 -11.49 -0.85
CA ASN A 16 9.84 -12.31 0.27
C ASN A 16 9.94 -11.56 1.61
N ASP A 17 11.04 -10.87 1.84
CA ASP A 17 11.22 -10.08 3.05
C ASP A 17 10.29 -8.88 3.08
N PHE A 18 10.11 -8.24 1.93
CA PHE A 18 9.17 -7.13 1.79
C PHE A 18 7.74 -7.57 2.10
N GLU A 19 7.29 -8.65 1.50
CA GLU A 19 5.94 -9.19 1.74
C GLU A 19 5.74 -9.54 3.21
N ARG A 20 6.72 -10.17 3.84
CA ARG A 20 6.65 -10.53 5.26
C ARG A 20 6.49 -9.28 6.13
N THR A 21 7.30 -8.25 5.89
CA THR A 21 7.24 -6.99 6.63
C THR A 21 5.91 -6.30 6.41
N TYR A 22 5.41 -6.26 5.17
CA TYR A 22 4.11 -5.69 4.84
C TYR A 22 2.99 -6.40 5.59
N ARG A 23 2.96 -7.75 5.54
CA ARG A 23 1.94 -8.53 6.23
C ARG A 23 1.94 -8.28 7.73
N GLN A 24 3.11 -8.24 8.35
CA GLN A 24 3.24 -7.95 9.77
C GLN A 24 2.65 -6.59 10.14
N ASN A 25 2.97 -5.56 9.38
CA ASN A 25 2.45 -4.22 9.63
C ASN A 25 0.93 -4.16 9.49
N VAL A 26 0.39 -4.80 8.44
CA VAL A 26 -1.05 -4.82 8.19
C VAL A 26 -1.77 -5.57 9.32
N LEU A 27 -1.25 -6.72 9.73
CA LEU A 27 -1.91 -7.56 10.72
C LEU A 27 -1.83 -7.00 12.13
N THR A 28 -0.79 -6.23 12.46
CA THR A 28 -0.57 -5.72 13.80
C THR A 28 -0.95 -4.26 13.97
N LYS A 29 -0.71 -3.43 12.96
CA LYS A 29 -0.88 -1.96 13.05
C LYS A 29 -1.95 -1.41 12.14
N GLY A 30 -2.29 -2.12 11.07
CA GLY A 30 -3.18 -1.62 10.03
C GLY A 30 -4.62 -2.09 10.13
N LYS A 31 -5.05 -2.61 11.26
CA LYS A 31 -6.44 -3.08 11.45
C LYS A 31 -7.35 -1.96 11.90
N GLY A 32 -8.62 -2.03 11.51
CA GLY A 32 -9.65 -1.13 12.02
C GLY A 32 -9.53 0.29 11.52
N LEU A 33 -8.89 0.52 10.39
CA LEU A 33 -8.76 1.86 9.82
C LEU A 33 -10.11 2.34 9.30
N LYS A 34 -10.52 3.53 9.76
CA LYS A 34 -11.79 4.12 9.35
C LYS A 34 -11.84 4.31 7.84
N GLY A 35 -12.91 3.82 7.22
CA GLY A 35 -13.17 3.98 5.80
C GLY A 35 -12.41 3.03 4.89
N LEU A 36 -11.53 2.19 5.42
CA LEU A 36 -10.82 1.20 4.62
C LEU A 36 -11.74 0.05 4.27
N LYS A 37 -11.97 -0.19 2.97
CA LYS A 37 -12.84 -1.26 2.48
C LYS A 37 -12.10 -2.50 2.04
N GLY A 38 -10.88 -2.36 1.59
CA GLY A 38 -10.09 -3.50 1.13
C GLY A 38 -8.65 -3.09 0.89
N ARG A 39 -7.77 -4.08 0.87
CA ARG A 39 -6.35 -3.86 0.74
C ARG A 39 -5.70 -5.07 0.08
N TRP A 40 -4.78 -4.80 -0.86
CA TRP A 40 -4.09 -5.83 -1.61
C TRP A 40 -2.62 -5.48 -1.73
N LEU A 41 -1.76 -6.50 -1.66
CA LEU A 41 -0.38 -6.41 -2.09
C LEU A 41 -0.23 -7.30 -3.32
N ALA A 42 0.22 -6.73 -4.43
CA ALA A 42 0.36 -7.45 -5.69
C ALA A 42 1.80 -7.36 -6.20
N GLN A 43 2.30 -8.45 -6.72
CA GLN A 43 3.59 -8.52 -7.37
C GLN A 43 3.38 -8.49 -8.88
N ASP A 44 4.19 -7.73 -9.60
CA ASP A 44 4.09 -7.69 -11.06
C ASP A 44 4.39 -9.09 -11.63
N ALA A 45 3.55 -9.55 -12.54
CA ALA A 45 3.68 -10.90 -13.10
C ALA A 45 4.94 -11.06 -13.96
N GLY A 46 5.44 -9.97 -14.54
CA GLY A 46 6.62 -9.99 -15.40
C GLY A 46 7.90 -9.51 -14.73
N ASP A 47 7.83 -8.98 -13.50
CA ASP A 47 8.99 -8.45 -12.78
C ASP A 47 8.83 -8.71 -11.29
N LYS A 48 9.55 -9.70 -10.79
CA LYS A 48 9.46 -10.13 -9.38
C LYS A 48 9.86 -9.06 -8.38
N ASP A 49 10.57 -8.04 -8.81
CA ASP A 49 11.06 -6.97 -7.95
C ASP A 49 10.17 -5.72 -8.02
N THR A 50 9.03 -5.80 -8.68
CA THR A 50 8.07 -4.70 -8.75
C THR A 50 6.79 -5.06 -8.04
N GLY A 51 6.31 -4.17 -7.19
CA GLY A 51 5.11 -4.39 -6.40
C GLY A 51 4.15 -3.22 -6.41
N PHE A 52 2.90 -3.56 -6.06
CA PHE A 52 1.80 -2.61 -5.95
C PHE A 52 1.10 -2.82 -4.61
N ALA A 53 0.96 -1.77 -3.82
CA ALA A 53 0.11 -1.77 -2.64
C ALA A 53 -1.15 -1.00 -3.00
N VAL A 54 -2.30 -1.68 -2.91
CA VAL A 54 -3.59 -1.13 -3.32
C VAL A 54 -4.52 -1.07 -2.13
N SER A 55 -5.22 0.04 -1.95
CA SER A 55 -6.23 0.17 -0.91
C SER A 55 -7.46 0.88 -1.45
N LEU A 56 -8.62 0.42 -1.00
CA LEU A 56 -9.92 0.98 -1.37
C LEU A 56 -10.54 1.64 -0.15
N TRP A 57 -10.99 2.89 -0.31
CA TRP A 57 -11.49 3.73 0.78
C TRP A 57 -12.89 4.25 0.47
N ASP A 58 -13.70 4.45 1.52
CA ASP A 58 -15.05 5.01 1.39
C ASP A 58 -15.03 6.41 0.77
N ASN A 59 -14.05 7.24 1.19
CA ASN A 59 -13.99 8.63 0.76
C ASN A 59 -12.55 9.16 0.87
N PRO A 60 -12.25 10.29 0.21
CA PRO A 60 -10.92 10.89 0.25
C PRO A 60 -10.47 11.34 1.65
N ALA A 61 -11.41 11.80 2.49
CA ALA A 61 -11.06 12.31 3.80
C ALA A 61 -10.47 11.22 4.70
N ASP A 62 -11.07 10.04 4.70
CA ASP A 62 -10.56 8.91 5.49
C ASP A 62 -9.19 8.43 4.98
N MET A 63 -9.01 8.38 3.66
CA MET A 63 -7.73 8.05 3.05
C MET A 63 -6.65 9.05 3.45
N GLN A 64 -6.93 10.35 3.36
CA GLN A 64 -5.99 11.40 3.72
C GLN A 64 -5.64 11.37 5.20
N ALA A 65 -6.63 11.13 6.06
CA ALA A 65 -6.39 11.00 7.49
C ALA A 65 -5.39 9.88 7.80
N TYR A 66 -5.54 8.74 7.12
CA TYR A 66 -4.58 7.66 7.26
C TYR A 66 -3.18 8.07 6.77
N GLU A 67 -3.09 8.69 5.59
CA GLU A 67 -1.81 9.10 5.01
C GLU A 67 -1.06 10.12 5.87
N GLN A 68 -1.79 10.92 6.66
CA GLN A 68 -1.21 11.92 7.54
C GLN A 68 -0.95 11.39 8.96
N SER A 69 -1.32 10.14 9.23
CA SER A 69 -1.21 9.56 10.56
C SER A 69 0.22 9.16 10.91
N PRO A 70 0.57 9.16 12.21
CA PRO A 70 1.84 8.58 12.64
C PRO A 70 1.99 7.10 12.28
N LEU A 71 0.87 6.38 12.28
CA LEU A 71 0.85 4.97 11.90
C LEU A 71 1.34 4.75 10.47
N TYR A 72 0.86 5.56 9.53
CA TYR A 72 1.28 5.47 8.14
C TYR A 72 2.80 5.72 8.01
N ARG A 73 3.30 6.75 8.69
CA ARG A 73 4.73 7.05 8.67
C ARG A 73 5.58 5.90 9.22
N GLU A 74 5.09 5.25 10.27
CA GLU A 74 5.76 4.10 10.86
C GLU A 74 5.79 2.91 9.90
N ILE A 75 4.67 2.62 9.24
CA ILE A 75 4.58 1.56 8.25
C ILE A 75 5.54 1.84 7.08
N MET A 76 5.50 3.04 6.54
CA MET A 76 6.37 3.40 5.41
C MET A 76 7.85 3.37 5.78
N ALA A 77 8.20 3.80 6.98
CA ALA A 77 9.59 3.72 7.45
C ALA A 77 10.11 2.28 7.47
N SER A 78 9.25 1.31 7.81
CA SER A 78 9.64 -0.09 7.83
C SER A 78 9.79 -0.70 6.43
N LEU A 79 9.11 -0.14 5.44
CA LEU A 79 9.12 -0.65 4.05
C LEU A 79 10.15 0.04 3.17
N GLN A 80 10.49 1.29 3.48
CA GLN A 80 11.38 2.10 2.65
C GLN A 80 12.73 1.45 2.35
N PRO A 81 13.39 0.74 3.28
CA PRO A 81 14.68 0.10 2.99
C PRO A 81 14.65 -0.92 1.84
N PHE A 82 13.48 -1.42 1.49
CA PHE A 82 13.34 -2.39 0.39
C PHE A 82 13.26 -1.74 -0.98
N PHE A 83 12.93 -0.45 -1.06
CA PHE A 83 12.74 0.23 -2.34
C PHE A 83 14.05 0.68 -2.97
N VAL A 84 14.07 0.64 -4.31
CA VAL A 84 15.12 1.25 -5.14
C VAL A 84 14.52 2.49 -5.77
N GLY A 85 15.10 3.66 -5.49
CA GLY A 85 14.59 4.92 -5.99
C GLY A 85 13.27 5.32 -5.31
N GLU A 86 12.50 6.15 -5.99
CA GLU A 86 11.25 6.67 -5.46
C GLU A 86 10.09 5.75 -5.82
N TYR A 87 9.20 5.54 -4.85
CA TYR A 87 7.90 4.92 -5.13
C TYR A 87 6.93 5.99 -5.59
N LYS A 88 5.88 5.57 -6.32
CA LYS A 88 4.84 6.47 -6.82
C LYS A 88 3.48 6.06 -6.27
N THR A 89 2.69 7.06 -5.87
CA THR A 89 1.34 6.83 -5.38
C THR A 89 0.33 7.53 -6.30
N TYR A 90 -0.67 6.78 -6.69
CA TYR A 90 -1.81 7.28 -7.46
C TYR A 90 -3.05 7.24 -6.59
N ARG A 91 -3.87 8.28 -6.68
CA ARG A 91 -5.14 8.40 -5.96
C ARG A 91 -6.21 8.64 -6.98
N CYS A 92 -7.16 7.72 -7.10
CA CYS A 92 -8.12 7.73 -8.19
C CYS A 92 -9.54 7.61 -7.65
N ASP A 93 -10.46 8.40 -8.19
CA ASP A 93 -11.89 8.21 -7.93
C ASP A 93 -12.35 6.95 -8.63
N VAL A 94 -13.09 6.10 -7.90
CA VAL A 94 -13.67 4.91 -8.52
C VAL A 94 -14.89 5.35 -9.34
N LYS A 95 -14.85 5.13 -10.63
CA LYS A 95 -15.92 5.53 -11.56
C LYS A 95 -16.90 4.41 -11.86
N PHE A 96 -16.47 3.18 -11.67
CA PHE A 96 -17.31 1.99 -11.86
C PHE A 96 -16.75 0.86 -11.01
N THR A 97 -17.64 0.08 -10.40
CA THR A 97 -17.28 -1.15 -9.71
C THR A 97 -18.37 -2.17 -9.93
N ASP A 98 -17.98 -3.41 -10.06
CA ASP A 98 -18.88 -4.54 -10.26
C ASP A 98 -18.79 -5.54 -9.09
N LEU A 99 -18.41 -5.03 -7.95
CA LEU A 99 -18.30 -5.84 -6.73
C LEU A 99 -19.65 -6.12 -6.11
#